data_4aac1e86d41ae0ca289de9e3d81ee9bd
#
_entry.id   4aac1e86d41ae0ca289de9e3d81ee9bd
#
_cell.length_a   1.000
_cell.length_b   1.000
_cell.length_c   1.000
_cell.angle_alpha   90.00
_cell.angle_beta   90.00
_cell.angle_gamma   90.00
#
_symmetry.space_group_name_H-M   'P 1'
#
loop_
_entity.id
_entity.type
_entity.pdbx_description
1 polymer ?
#
loop_
_entity_poly.entity_id
_entity_poly.type
_entity_poly.pdbx_seq_one_letter_code
_entity_poly.pdbx_strand_id
1 'polypeptide(L)'
;MYPTEVCSAAPQEPERTTYVANVSAYTASDEECGKSDGITASGTVATEGRTIAVPSWIPFGTTVIINGHSYVAEDRGGAIQGNCIDIYMDSREAAMEFGRKELEVTVVW
;
A
#
# COMPACT_ATOMS: atom_id res chain seq x y z
N MET A 1 12.01 28.03 29.10
CA MET A 1 11.95 27.43 28.70
C MET A 1 11.77 26.85 28.13
N TYR A 2 11.77 26.79 27.78
CA TYR A 2 11.73 26.15 27.16
C TYR A 2 11.41 25.61 26.66
N PRO A 3 11.31 25.87 26.79
CA PRO A 3 10.95 25.31 26.11
C PRO A 3 10.60 24.62 25.49
N THR A 4 10.62 24.98 25.35
CA THR A 4 10.48 24.29 24.68
C THR A 4 10.44 23.42 24.18
N GLU A 5 10.56 23.87 24.29
CA GLU A 5 10.76 23.06 23.86
C GLU A 5 10.42 22.31 23.77
N VAL A 6 10.34 22.54 23.87
CA VAL A 6 10.19 21.67 23.85
C VAL A 6 9.44 21.06 23.43
N CYS A 7 9.01 21.45 23.43
CA CYS A 7 8.23 20.91 22.73
C CYS A 7 8.47 20.18 21.76
N SER A 8 9.11 20.43 21.32
CA SER A 8 9.52 19.57 20.36
C SER A 8 9.59 18.23 20.82
N ALA A 9 9.73 18.07 21.97
CA ALA A 9 9.72 16.74 22.46
C ALA A 9 8.34 16.18 22.50
N ALA A 10 7.37 16.97 22.15
CA ALA A 10 6.06 16.45 22.07
C ALA A 10 6.01 15.29 21.10
N PRO A 11 5.17 14.31 21.33
CA PRO A 11 5.03 13.21 20.39
C PRO A 11 4.72 13.75 19.03
N GLN A 12 5.52 13.35 18.08
CA GLN A 12 5.32 13.78 16.72
C GLN A 12 4.37 12.84 16.08
N GLU A 13 3.36 13.37 15.45
CA GLU A 13 2.54 12.51 14.62
C GLU A 13 3.29 12.18 13.37
N PRO A 14 3.17 10.95 12.87
CA PRO A 14 3.82 10.61 11.62
C PRO A 14 3.34 11.54 10.52
N GLU A 15 4.24 11.88 9.64
CA GLU A 15 3.84 12.67 8.49
C GLU A 15 2.89 11.85 7.64
N ARG A 16 1.94 12.54 7.03
CA ARG A 16 0.96 11.88 6.17
C ARG A 16 0.86 12.63 4.87
N THR A 17 0.72 11.87 3.82
CA THR A 17 0.51 12.43 2.48
C THR A 17 -0.78 11.85 1.94
N THR A 18 -1.72 12.70 1.58
CA THR A 18 -2.99 12.26 1.04
C THR A 18 -3.07 12.66 -0.42
N TYR A 19 -3.44 11.71 -1.27
CA TYR A 19 -3.56 11.99 -2.69
C TYR A 19 -4.56 11.01 -3.30
N VAL A 20 -4.96 11.28 -4.54
CA VAL A 20 -5.88 10.40 -5.25
C VAL A 20 -5.04 9.38 -6.03
N ALA A 21 -5.23 8.12 -5.72
CA ALA A 21 -4.51 7.03 -6.36
C ALA A 21 -5.43 6.28 -7.31
N ASN A 22 -4.81 5.73 -8.34
CA ASN A 22 -5.48 4.82 -9.25
C ASN A 22 -5.32 3.43 -8.65
N VAL A 23 -6.37 2.91 -8.04
CA VAL A 23 -6.31 1.69 -7.25
C VAL A 23 -6.95 0.55 -8.00
N SER A 24 -6.24 -0.55 -8.12
CA SER A 24 -6.76 -1.78 -8.70
C SER A 24 -6.45 -2.93 -7.76
N ALA A 25 -6.72 -4.15 -8.19
CA ALA A 25 -6.52 -5.31 -7.35
C ALA A 25 -5.80 -6.41 -8.13
N TYR A 26 -5.08 -7.27 -7.40
CA TYR A 26 -4.36 -8.37 -8.02
C TYR A 26 -4.40 -9.58 -7.11
N THR A 27 -4.04 -10.75 -7.65
CA THR A 27 -4.00 -11.99 -6.88
C THR A 27 -2.65 -12.65 -7.07
N ALA A 28 -2.35 -13.62 -6.20
CA ALA A 28 -1.10 -14.36 -6.31
C ALA A 28 -1.05 -15.23 -7.55
N SER A 29 -2.20 -15.50 -8.16
CA SER A 29 -2.22 -16.32 -9.36
C SER A 29 -1.95 -15.51 -10.61
N ASP A 30 -1.73 -14.23 -10.50
CA ASP A 30 -1.41 -13.40 -11.66
C ASP A 30 0.00 -13.72 -12.12
N GLU A 31 0.08 -14.26 -13.30
CA GLU A 31 1.33 -14.80 -13.80
C GLU A 31 2.31 -13.74 -14.19
N GLU A 32 1.86 -12.54 -14.40
CA GLU A 32 2.76 -11.47 -14.80
C GLU A 32 3.86 -11.26 -13.80
N CYS A 33 3.66 -11.69 -12.57
CA CYS A 33 4.70 -11.57 -11.56
C CYS A 33 5.78 -12.61 -11.72
N GLY A 34 5.51 -13.66 -12.49
CA GLY A 34 6.45 -14.74 -12.63
C GLY A 34 6.59 -15.57 -11.38
N LYS A 35 5.66 -15.41 -10.43
CA LYS A 35 5.67 -16.17 -9.20
C LYS A 35 4.27 -16.61 -8.87
N SER A 36 4.17 -17.83 -8.36
CA SER A 36 2.87 -18.32 -7.94
C SER A 36 2.91 -18.77 -6.50
N ASP A 37 3.94 -18.37 -5.75
CA ASP A 37 4.10 -18.80 -4.37
C ASP A 37 3.50 -17.84 -3.36
N GLY A 38 2.95 -16.72 -3.80
CA GLY A 38 2.32 -15.76 -2.91
C GLY A 38 3.29 -14.93 -2.09
N ILE A 39 4.57 -14.96 -2.43
CA ILE A 39 5.56 -14.17 -1.70
C ILE A 39 5.70 -12.81 -2.38
N THR A 40 5.61 -11.76 -1.58
CA THR A 40 5.70 -10.40 -2.09
C THR A 40 7.15 -10.01 -2.35
N ALA A 41 7.33 -8.85 -2.98
CA ALA A 41 8.67 -8.36 -3.28
C ALA A 41 9.47 -8.08 -2.01
N SER A 42 8.80 -7.78 -0.89
CA SER A 42 9.49 -7.56 0.38
C SER A 42 9.78 -8.86 1.12
N GLY A 43 9.33 -9.99 0.59
CA GLY A 43 9.60 -11.29 1.20
C GLY A 43 8.51 -11.79 2.14
N THR A 44 7.40 -11.08 2.22
CA THR A 44 6.30 -11.50 3.10
C THR A 44 5.29 -12.31 2.31
N VAL A 45 4.40 -12.99 3.04
CA VAL A 45 3.32 -13.72 2.39
C VAL A 45 2.19 -12.75 2.12
N ALA A 46 1.76 -12.69 0.86
CA ALA A 46 0.67 -11.79 0.48
C ALA A 46 -0.59 -12.16 1.26
N THR A 47 -1.22 -11.18 1.88
CA THR A 47 -2.36 -11.39 2.75
C THR A 47 -3.44 -10.39 2.41
N GLU A 48 -4.63 -10.90 2.12
CA GLU A 48 -5.77 -10.03 1.85
C GLU A 48 -6.07 -9.21 3.10
N GLY A 49 -6.33 -7.93 2.90
CA GLY A 49 -6.57 -7.01 4.00
C GLY A 49 -5.33 -6.35 4.52
N ARG A 50 -4.15 -6.78 4.08
CA ARG A 50 -2.89 -6.16 4.52
C ARG A 50 -1.99 -5.76 3.38
N THR A 51 -1.80 -6.62 2.40
CA THR A 51 -0.75 -6.45 1.40
C THR A 51 -1.22 -5.57 0.26
N ILE A 52 -0.41 -4.57 -0.08
CA ILE A 52 -0.63 -3.79 -1.30
C ILE A 52 0.70 -3.65 -2.02
N ALA A 53 0.60 -3.51 -3.34
CA ALA A 53 1.74 -3.22 -4.19
C ALA A 53 1.77 -1.72 -4.44
N VAL A 54 2.94 -1.12 -4.26
CA VAL A 54 3.07 0.34 -4.31
C VAL A 54 4.22 0.71 -5.23
N PRO A 55 4.25 1.97 -5.71
CA PRO A 55 5.39 2.44 -6.50
C PRO A 55 6.63 2.57 -5.64
N SER A 56 7.76 2.75 -6.31
CA SER A 56 9.06 2.71 -5.63
C SER A 56 9.26 3.87 -4.64
N TRP A 57 8.48 4.94 -4.76
CA TRP A 57 8.64 6.06 -3.84
C TRP A 57 8.00 5.80 -2.47
N ILE A 58 7.28 4.70 -2.33
CA ILE A 58 6.71 4.30 -1.04
C ILE A 58 7.53 3.12 -0.52
N PRO A 59 8.26 3.28 0.60
CA PRO A 59 9.08 2.19 1.11
C PRO A 59 8.25 1.02 1.62
N PHE A 60 8.82 -0.17 1.59
CA PHE A 60 8.19 -1.34 2.20
C PHE A 60 7.96 -1.08 3.68
N GLY A 61 6.84 -1.57 4.19
CA GLY A 61 6.50 -1.41 5.59
C GLY A 61 5.69 -0.16 5.88
N THR A 62 5.53 0.70 4.89
CA THR A 62 4.76 1.93 5.08
C THR A 62 3.27 1.60 5.16
N THR A 63 2.58 2.26 6.07
CA THR A 63 1.14 2.12 6.19
C THR A 63 0.45 3.04 5.21
N VAL A 64 -0.52 2.49 4.48
CA VAL A 64 -1.32 3.26 3.53
C VAL A 64 -2.78 3.02 3.86
N ILE A 65 -3.51 4.10 4.06
CA ILE A 65 -4.93 4.03 4.43
C ILE A 65 -5.76 4.26 3.18
N ILE A 66 -6.63 3.30 2.86
CA ILE A 66 -7.51 3.38 1.70
C ILE A 66 -8.91 3.06 2.18
N ASN A 67 -9.85 3.99 1.98
CA ASN A 67 -11.24 3.80 2.41
C ASN A 67 -11.32 3.46 3.90
N GLY A 68 -10.49 4.10 4.70
CA GLY A 68 -10.54 3.87 6.15
C GLY A 68 -9.88 2.60 6.62
N HIS A 69 -9.32 1.81 5.71
CA HIS A 69 -8.66 0.56 6.05
C HIS A 69 -7.15 0.73 5.90
N SER A 70 -6.40 0.25 6.87
CA SER A 70 -4.93 0.36 6.87
C SER A 70 -4.32 -0.84 6.19
N TYR A 71 -3.48 -0.58 5.20
CA TYR A 71 -2.73 -1.61 4.48
C TYR A 71 -1.24 -1.41 4.71
N VAL A 72 -0.45 -2.39 4.33
CA VAL A 72 1.00 -2.31 4.46
C VAL A 72 1.62 -2.48 3.08
N ALA A 73 2.55 -1.59 2.75
CA ALA A 73 3.27 -1.64 1.48
C ALA A 73 4.25 -2.81 1.54
N GLU A 74 3.96 -3.88 0.82
CA GLU A 74 4.77 -5.09 0.88
C GLU A 74 5.19 -5.59 -0.48
N ASP A 75 4.60 -5.08 -1.54
CA ASP A 75 4.87 -5.61 -2.86
C ASP A 75 5.19 -4.49 -3.84
N ARG A 76 5.69 -4.88 -4.99
CA ARG A 76 6.02 -3.99 -6.08
C ARG A 76 5.69 -4.68 -7.39
N GLY A 77 5.43 -3.88 -8.40
CA GLY A 77 5.23 -4.42 -9.73
C GLY A 77 5.74 -3.43 -10.75
N GLY A 78 6.17 -3.92 -11.91
CA GLY A 78 6.71 -3.06 -12.94
C GLY A 78 5.73 -2.02 -13.43
N ALA A 79 4.44 -2.32 -13.35
CA ALA A 79 3.40 -1.40 -13.80
C ALA A 79 2.89 -0.51 -12.67
N ILE A 80 3.36 -0.71 -11.44
CA ILE A 80 2.88 0.07 -10.30
C ILE A 80 3.79 1.27 -10.13
N GLN A 81 3.44 2.34 -10.80
CA GLN A 81 4.26 3.55 -10.84
C GLN A 81 3.38 4.77 -10.63
N GLY A 82 4.01 5.90 -10.27
CA GLY A 82 3.32 7.14 -10.11
C GLY A 82 2.30 7.07 -9.00
N ASN A 83 1.02 7.20 -9.34
CA ASN A 83 -0.03 7.15 -8.34
C ASN A 83 -0.83 5.85 -8.37
N CYS A 84 -0.26 4.79 -8.93
CA CYS A 84 -0.94 3.51 -8.99
C CYS A 84 -0.71 2.71 -7.72
N ILE A 85 -1.74 2.00 -7.28
CA ILE A 85 -1.64 1.10 -6.13
C ILE A 85 -2.49 -0.13 -6.45
N ASP A 86 -1.96 -1.32 -6.15
CA ASP A 86 -2.71 -2.55 -6.33
C ASP A 86 -2.93 -3.21 -4.99
N ILE A 87 -4.18 -3.58 -4.72
CA ILE A 87 -4.53 -4.24 -3.46
C ILE A 87 -4.57 -5.74 -3.70
N TYR A 88 -3.87 -6.48 -2.84
CA TYR A 88 -3.87 -7.94 -2.95
C TYR A 88 -5.21 -8.51 -2.49
N MET A 89 -5.73 -9.43 -3.26
CA MET A 89 -6.95 -10.15 -2.90
C MET A 89 -6.74 -11.64 -3.13
N ASP A 90 -7.36 -12.46 -2.29
CA ASP A 90 -7.21 -13.92 -2.38
C ASP A 90 -7.94 -14.50 -3.58
N SER A 91 -9.01 -13.83 -3.99
CA SER A 91 -9.90 -14.36 -5.01
C SER A 91 -9.76 -13.53 -6.28
N ARG A 92 -9.52 -14.24 -7.39
CA ARG A 92 -9.49 -13.57 -8.69
C ARG A 92 -10.82 -12.90 -8.99
N GLU A 93 -11.90 -13.54 -8.58
CA GLU A 93 -13.23 -12.99 -8.76
C GLU A 93 -13.39 -11.67 -8.03
N ALA A 94 -12.94 -11.62 -6.78
CA ALA A 94 -13.02 -10.40 -5.99
C ALA A 94 -12.16 -9.31 -6.61
N ALA A 95 -10.99 -9.68 -7.11
CA ALA A 95 -10.10 -8.70 -7.73
C ALA A 95 -10.72 -8.13 -8.99
N MET A 96 -11.37 -8.97 -9.79
CA MET A 96 -12.03 -8.50 -10.99
C MET A 96 -13.23 -7.63 -10.66
N GLU A 97 -13.95 -7.98 -9.62
CA GLU A 97 -15.09 -7.19 -9.19
C GLU A 97 -14.66 -5.83 -8.67
N PHE A 98 -13.53 -5.78 -8.00
CA PHE A 98 -13.01 -4.51 -7.49
C PHE A 98 -12.72 -3.57 -8.66
N GLY A 99 -12.13 -4.10 -9.71
CA GLY A 99 -11.84 -3.33 -10.92
C GLY A 99 -10.76 -2.30 -10.66
N ARG A 100 -10.97 -1.12 -11.22
CA ARG A 100 -10.02 0.00 -11.07
C ARG A 100 -10.81 1.22 -10.64
N LYS A 101 -10.33 1.89 -9.61
CA LYS A 101 -11.02 3.04 -9.04
C LYS A 101 -10.02 4.11 -8.68
N GLU A 102 -10.48 5.35 -8.74
CA GLU A 102 -9.70 6.44 -8.20
C GLU A 102 -10.17 6.69 -6.79
N LEU A 103 -9.28 6.48 -5.84
CA LEU A 103 -9.61 6.59 -4.42
C LEU A 103 -8.61 7.48 -3.73
N GLU A 104 -9.07 8.20 -2.73
CA GLU A 104 -8.17 8.98 -1.90
C GLU A 104 -7.43 8.03 -0.97
N VAL A 105 -6.12 8.15 -0.94
CA VAL A 105 -5.28 7.31 -0.10
C VAL A 105 -4.41 8.21 0.76
N THR A 106 -4.06 7.69 1.94
CA THR A 106 -3.19 8.42 2.86
C THR A 106 -1.99 7.56 3.18
N VAL A 107 -0.81 8.06 2.87
CA VAL A 107 0.44 7.38 3.17
C VAL A 107 0.93 7.90 4.52
N VAL A 108 1.15 7.00 5.45
CA VAL A 108 1.61 7.36 6.80
C VAL A 108 3.09 7.05 6.86
N TRP A 109 3.89 8.10 6.80
CA TRP A 109 5.36 7.99 6.76
C TRP A 109 5.97 7.61 8.09
#